data_a75bff577551bfbf0ca90d7c5d7013ae
#
_entry.id   a75bff577551bfbf0ca90d7c5d7013ae
#
_cell.length_a   1.000
_cell.length_b   1.000
_cell.length_c   1.000
_cell.angle_alpha   90.00
_cell.angle_beta   90.00
_cell.angle_gamma   90.00
#
_symmetry.space_group_name_H-M   'P 1'
#
loop_
_entity.id
_entity.type
_entity.pdbx_description
1 polymer ?
#
loop_
_entity_poly.entity_id
_entity_poly.type
_entity_poly.pdbx_seq_one_letter_code
_entity_poly.pdbx_strand_id
1 'polypeptide(L)'
;MGRAWCEASPAAAATMRTADTILAGRFPKPLSAICFEGPEELLNRTDVAQPAIYAVSVACFRAKFGEGAGSGNGTARDEARGSEVRIAAAAGLSLGEYTALHLAGCFSFEDGLELVALRGKAMQDAAVAVPSGMVALIGADRAQAEAVCEAVLGTKEARNAAGEVLVPANFNAPGQVVLSGTASACDRAVEAAGKLGLRASKLAVAGAFHSPLMAPAGEKLRVALERTPIREPRCVVMSNVLGRAYGGEAGSRIGDGVQRIRELLVEQLTSPVLWSDDCAWLVENVKGEFHELAPGKVLTGLMRRISRETKVVNHDVPS
;
A
#
# COMPACT_ATOMS: atom_id res chain seq x y z
N MET A 1 -12.79 7.32 9.11
CA MET A 1 -11.33 7.47 9.35
C MET A 1 -10.93 8.94 9.31
N GLY A 2 -9.91 9.38 10.04
CA GLY A 2 -9.31 10.73 9.95
C GLY A 2 -10.07 11.89 10.63
N ARG A 3 -11.30 11.71 11.10
CA ARG A 3 -12.12 12.79 11.72
C ARG A 3 -11.38 13.43 12.89
N ALA A 4 -10.89 12.65 13.83
CA ALA A 4 -10.20 13.16 15.02
C ALA A 4 -8.99 14.04 14.68
N TRP A 5 -8.24 13.69 13.63
CA TRP A 5 -7.12 14.51 13.14
C TRP A 5 -7.59 15.86 12.58
N CYS A 6 -8.70 15.86 11.82
CA CYS A 6 -9.26 17.09 11.26
C CYS A 6 -9.84 18.02 12.33
N GLU A 7 -10.39 17.47 13.40
CA GLU A 7 -10.88 18.22 14.56
C GLU A 7 -9.73 18.80 15.39
N ALA A 8 -8.63 18.06 15.50
CA ALA A 8 -7.47 18.46 16.30
C ALA A 8 -6.48 19.39 15.56
N SER A 9 -6.46 19.40 14.22
CA SER A 9 -5.45 20.12 13.43
C SER A 9 -6.02 20.84 12.22
N PRO A 10 -5.81 22.18 12.13
CA PRO A 10 -6.15 22.95 10.92
C PRO A 10 -5.45 22.45 9.67
N ALA A 11 -4.20 21.97 9.77
CA ALA A 11 -3.43 21.42 8.65
C ALA A 11 -4.06 20.12 8.12
N ALA A 12 -4.50 19.22 9.01
CA ALA A 12 -5.23 18.01 8.61
C ALA A 12 -6.55 18.36 7.92
N ALA A 13 -7.31 19.29 8.51
CA ALA A 13 -8.58 19.75 7.94
C ALA A 13 -8.38 20.41 6.55
N ALA A 14 -7.32 21.20 6.38
CA ALA A 14 -6.97 21.81 5.09
C ALA A 14 -6.62 20.74 4.05
N THR A 15 -5.83 19.72 4.42
CA THR A 15 -5.48 18.60 3.53
C THR A 15 -6.71 17.87 3.03
N MET A 16 -7.67 17.57 3.92
CA MET A 16 -8.91 16.90 3.52
C MET A 16 -9.80 17.77 2.64
N ARG A 17 -9.88 19.10 2.89
CA ARG A 17 -10.60 20.03 1.99
C ARG A 17 -9.98 20.10 0.61
N THR A 18 -8.65 20.09 0.53
CA THR A 18 -7.93 20.01 -0.77
C THR A 18 -8.29 18.73 -1.50
N ALA A 19 -8.32 17.59 -0.79
CA ALA A 19 -8.74 16.32 -1.38
C ALA A 19 -10.19 16.36 -1.89
N ASP A 20 -11.10 16.93 -1.13
CA ASP A 20 -12.51 17.12 -1.55
C ASP A 20 -12.62 17.96 -2.82
N THR A 21 -11.81 19.01 -2.93
CA THR A 21 -11.78 19.90 -4.10
C THR A 21 -11.28 19.18 -5.35
N ILE A 22 -10.17 18.45 -5.24
CA ILE A 22 -9.55 17.72 -6.36
C ILE A 22 -10.47 16.60 -6.86
N LEU A 23 -11.12 15.90 -5.93
CA LEU A 23 -11.97 14.74 -6.25
C LEU A 23 -13.45 15.11 -6.37
N ALA A 24 -13.77 16.42 -6.49
CA ALA A 24 -15.16 16.88 -6.60
C ALA A 24 -15.87 16.22 -7.78
N GLY A 25 -17.10 15.72 -7.53
CA GLY A 25 -17.92 15.03 -8.53
C GLY A 25 -17.51 13.59 -8.88
N ARG A 26 -16.42 13.06 -8.33
CA ARG A 26 -16.01 11.65 -8.56
C ARG A 26 -16.75 10.67 -7.68
N PHE A 27 -17.26 11.12 -6.55
CA PHE A 27 -18.01 10.32 -5.58
C PHE A 27 -19.37 10.97 -5.30
N PRO A 28 -20.34 10.20 -4.75
CA PRO A 28 -21.67 10.73 -4.43
C PRO A 28 -21.67 11.79 -3.30
N LYS A 29 -20.58 11.86 -2.51
CA LYS A 29 -20.34 12.83 -1.46
C LYS A 29 -18.88 13.25 -1.47
N PRO A 30 -18.47 14.38 -0.85
CA PRO A 30 -17.07 14.70 -0.61
C PRO A 30 -16.33 13.54 0.06
N LEU A 31 -15.05 13.34 -0.29
CA LEU A 31 -14.24 12.24 0.24
C LEU A 31 -14.17 12.28 1.76
N SER A 32 -14.04 13.48 2.34
CA SER A 32 -14.05 13.68 3.80
C SER A 32 -15.33 13.19 4.45
N ALA A 33 -16.49 13.47 3.85
CA ALA A 33 -17.79 13.01 4.37
C ALA A 33 -17.88 11.47 4.32
N ILE A 34 -17.40 10.84 3.25
CA ILE A 34 -17.33 9.37 3.16
C ILE A 34 -16.40 8.81 4.25
N CYS A 35 -15.23 9.43 4.44
CA CYS A 35 -14.29 9.03 5.48
C CYS A 35 -14.87 9.11 6.90
N PHE A 36 -15.69 10.12 7.18
CA PHE A 36 -16.18 10.42 8.52
C PHE A 36 -17.51 9.73 8.85
N GLU A 37 -18.35 9.53 7.86
CA GLU A 37 -19.76 9.13 8.04
C GLU A 37 -20.13 7.86 7.27
N GLY A 38 -19.26 7.40 6.38
CA GLY A 38 -19.54 6.24 5.53
C GLY A 38 -20.52 6.54 4.39
N PRO A 39 -21.29 5.54 3.92
CA PRO A 39 -21.40 4.20 4.52
C PRO A 39 -20.13 3.34 4.36
N GLU A 40 -19.99 2.34 5.22
CA GLU A 40 -18.81 1.47 5.26
C GLU A 40 -18.58 0.72 3.94
N GLU A 41 -19.65 0.26 3.31
CA GLU A 41 -19.61 -0.46 2.04
C GLU A 41 -19.02 0.42 0.92
N LEU A 42 -19.33 1.73 0.93
CA LEU A 42 -18.75 2.67 -0.02
C LEU A 42 -17.27 2.94 0.29
N LEU A 43 -16.95 3.12 1.58
CA LEU A 43 -15.58 3.38 2.02
C LEU A 43 -14.64 2.20 1.75
N ASN A 44 -15.14 0.97 1.82
CA ASN A 44 -14.40 -0.26 1.59
C ASN A 44 -14.19 -0.58 0.10
N ARG A 45 -14.85 0.12 -0.82
CA ARG A 45 -14.55 -0.01 -2.25
C ARG A 45 -13.14 0.49 -2.53
N THR A 46 -12.39 -0.25 -3.35
CA THR A 46 -10.97 0.07 -3.57
C THR A 46 -10.76 1.41 -4.29
N ASP A 47 -11.73 1.84 -5.12
CA ASP A 47 -11.70 3.14 -5.79
C ASP A 47 -11.94 4.33 -4.84
N VAL A 48 -12.53 4.09 -3.66
CA VAL A 48 -12.75 5.08 -2.61
C VAL A 48 -11.69 4.95 -1.51
N ALA A 49 -11.40 3.73 -1.09
CA ALA A 49 -10.46 3.47 0.01
C ALA A 49 -9.05 4.00 -0.29
N GLN A 50 -8.57 3.86 -1.53
CA GLN A 50 -7.21 4.29 -1.88
C GLN A 50 -7.01 5.80 -1.72
N PRO A 51 -7.79 6.69 -2.37
CA PRO A 51 -7.64 8.12 -2.14
C PRO A 51 -7.96 8.54 -0.70
N ALA A 52 -8.88 7.84 -0.01
CA ALA A 52 -9.21 8.10 1.38
C ALA A 52 -8.02 7.83 2.32
N ILE A 53 -7.40 6.66 2.21
CA ILE A 53 -6.22 6.30 3.03
C ILE A 53 -5.06 7.25 2.74
N TYR A 54 -4.77 7.54 1.46
CA TYR A 54 -3.72 8.48 1.08
C TYR A 54 -3.93 9.86 1.71
N ALA A 55 -5.14 10.45 1.54
CA ALA A 55 -5.45 11.77 2.07
C ALA A 55 -5.37 11.82 3.61
N VAL A 56 -5.91 10.79 4.29
CA VAL A 56 -5.87 10.70 5.77
C VAL A 56 -4.45 10.51 6.28
N SER A 57 -3.61 9.69 5.62
CA SER A 57 -2.22 9.51 6.02
C SER A 57 -1.41 10.79 5.88
N VAL A 58 -1.58 11.51 4.77
CA VAL A 58 -0.91 12.81 4.57
C VAL A 58 -1.44 13.86 5.55
N ALA A 59 -2.76 13.89 5.83
CA ALA A 59 -3.35 14.78 6.83
C ALA A 59 -2.79 14.52 8.24
N CYS A 60 -2.69 13.26 8.63
CA CYS A 60 -2.06 12.83 9.89
C CYS A 60 -0.59 13.28 9.95
N PHE A 61 0.18 13.06 8.89
CA PHE A 61 1.58 13.45 8.80
C PHE A 61 1.77 14.96 8.97
N ARG A 62 1.01 15.77 8.22
CA ARG A 62 1.06 17.23 8.29
C ARG A 62 0.65 17.77 9.67
N ALA A 63 -0.36 17.14 10.29
CA ALA A 63 -0.80 17.50 11.64
C ALA A 63 0.25 17.20 12.71
N LYS A 64 0.97 16.08 12.57
CA LYS A 64 1.95 15.64 13.57
C LYS A 64 3.32 16.29 13.40
N PHE A 65 3.77 16.47 12.15
CA PHE A 65 5.14 16.85 11.81
C PHE A 65 5.24 18.20 11.07
N GLY A 66 4.10 18.88 10.81
CA GLY A 66 4.03 20.17 10.15
C GLY A 66 4.01 20.08 8.61
N GLU A 67 3.53 21.16 7.98
CA GLU A 67 3.37 21.21 6.51
C GLU A 67 4.69 21.23 5.75
N GLY A 68 5.78 21.72 6.36
CA GLY A 68 7.13 21.79 5.76
C GLY A 68 7.85 20.45 5.67
N ALA A 69 7.32 19.42 6.29
CA ALA A 69 7.95 18.12 6.47
C ALA A 69 8.16 17.29 5.19
N GLY A 70 7.70 17.73 4.06
CA GLY A 70 7.93 17.08 2.75
C GLY A 70 8.44 18.06 1.69
N SER A 71 8.59 19.36 1.98
CA SER A 71 8.74 20.40 0.96
C SER A 71 10.13 21.01 0.80
N GLY A 72 11.15 20.58 1.53
CA GLY A 72 12.46 21.24 1.42
C GLY A 72 13.65 20.30 1.61
N ASN A 73 14.16 20.21 2.81
CA ASN A 73 15.43 19.54 3.10
C ASN A 73 15.28 18.15 3.72
N GLY A 74 14.12 17.50 3.58
CA GLY A 74 13.83 16.18 4.22
C GLY A 74 13.67 16.26 5.73
N THR A 75 13.52 17.46 6.30
CA THR A 75 13.30 17.69 7.73
C THR A 75 11.83 18.04 7.99
N ALA A 76 11.32 17.53 9.08
CA ALA A 76 10.01 17.82 9.64
C ALA A 76 10.20 18.39 11.04
N ARG A 77 9.20 19.07 11.58
CA ARG A 77 9.22 19.52 12.98
C ARG A 77 8.15 18.77 13.74
N ASP A 78 8.55 17.99 14.73
CA ASP A 78 7.59 17.43 15.68
C ASP A 78 7.08 18.57 16.58
N GLU A 79 5.87 19.04 16.31
CA GLU A 79 5.27 20.16 17.05
C GLU A 79 5.10 19.84 18.54
N ALA A 80 4.87 18.58 18.90
CA ALA A 80 4.74 18.14 20.29
C ALA A 80 6.09 18.15 21.02
N ARG A 81 7.18 17.88 20.31
CA ARG A 81 8.55 17.85 20.88
C ARG A 81 9.32 19.14 20.65
N GLY A 82 8.83 20.05 19.77
CA GLY A 82 9.50 21.29 19.40
C GLY A 82 10.84 21.08 18.68
N SER A 83 11.12 19.87 18.20
CA SER A 83 12.38 19.46 17.58
C SER A 83 12.22 19.21 16.08
N GLU A 84 13.29 19.43 15.34
CA GLU A 84 13.38 19.09 13.94
C GLU A 84 13.51 17.56 13.80
N VAL A 85 12.63 16.96 13.00
CA VAL A 85 12.62 15.51 12.71
C VAL A 85 13.06 15.31 11.27
N ARG A 86 14.04 14.43 11.07
CA ARG A 86 14.49 14.03 9.75
C ARG A 86 13.83 12.70 9.37
N ILE A 87 13.19 12.66 8.21
CA ILE A 87 12.69 11.42 7.64
C ILE A 87 13.89 10.64 7.08
N ALA A 88 14.28 9.57 7.76
CA ALA A 88 15.36 8.69 7.31
C ALA A 88 14.89 7.72 6.22
N ALA A 89 13.68 7.19 6.37
CA ALA A 89 13.06 6.29 5.41
C ALA A 89 11.54 6.39 5.44
N ALA A 90 10.91 6.02 4.34
CA ALA A 90 9.46 5.90 4.21
C ALA A 90 9.10 4.56 3.55
N ALA A 91 8.05 3.93 4.03
CA ALA A 91 7.52 2.68 3.48
C ALA A 91 6.00 2.69 3.55
N GLY A 92 5.37 1.90 2.70
CA GLY A 92 3.93 1.71 2.74
C GLY A 92 3.51 0.46 1.99
N LEU A 93 2.54 -0.27 2.54
CA LEU A 93 2.01 -1.48 1.96
C LEU A 93 1.10 -1.14 0.79
N SER A 94 1.41 -1.65 -0.42
CA SER A 94 0.63 -1.46 -1.64
C SER A 94 0.32 0.02 -1.93
N LEU A 95 -0.88 0.49 -1.62
CA LEU A 95 -1.24 1.91 -1.74
C LEU A 95 -0.30 2.83 -0.95
N GLY A 96 0.11 2.40 0.23
CA GLY A 96 0.98 3.16 1.12
C GLY A 96 2.32 3.55 0.50
N GLU A 97 2.80 2.83 -0.51
CA GLU A 97 4.01 3.17 -1.27
C GLU A 97 3.89 4.55 -1.94
N TYR A 98 2.68 4.93 -2.40
CA TYR A 98 2.40 6.28 -2.94
C TYR A 98 2.49 7.34 -1.85
N THR A 99 1.98 7.06 -0.65
CA THR A 99 2.14 7.96 0.50
C THR A 99 3.63 8.12 0.83
N ALA A 100 4.39 7.02 0.89
CA ALA A 100 5.83 7.04 1.16
C ALA A 100 6.60 7.87 0.12
N LEU A 101 6.31 7.71 -1.16
CA LEU A 101 6.90 8.49 -2.25
C LEU A 101 6.54 9.98 -2.16
N HIS A 102 5.29 10.32 -1.83
CA HIS A 102 4.89 11.71 -1.59
C HIS A 102 5.69 12.32 -0.43
N LEU A 103 5.77 11.64 0.71
CA LEU A 103 6.52 12.11 1.88
C LEU A 103 8.02 12.24 1.60
N ALA A 104 8.56 11.39 0.72
CA ALA A 104 9.91 11.51 0.22
C ALA A 104 10.10 12.64 -0.81
N GLY A 105 9.03 13.32 -1.23
CA GLY A 105 9.04 14.46 -2.15
C GLY A 105 9.09 14.08 -3.62
N CYS A 106 8.73 12.87 -3.99
CA CYS A 106 8.73 12.43 -5.38
C CYS A 106 7.67 13.16 -6.22
N PHE A 107 6.51 13.47 -5.65
CA PHE A 107 5.44 14.22 -6.31
C PHE A 107 4.62 15.02 -5.29
N SER A 108 3.81 15.96 -5.79
CA SER A 108 2.92 16.77 -4.97
C SER A 108 1.82 15.94 -4.32
N PHE A 109 1.14 16.52 -3.32
CA PHE A 109 -0.05 15.88 -2.73
C PHE A 109 -1.13 15.67 -3.79
N GLU A 110 -1.33 16.68 -4.63
CA GLU A 110 -2.33 16.72 -5.69
C GLU A 110 -2.06 15.61 -6.72
N ASP A 111 -0.82 15.54 -7.24
CA ASP A 111 -0.42 14.50 -8.20
C ASP A 111 -0.57 13.09 -7.61
N GLY A 112 -0.13 12.91 -6.36
CA GLY A 112 -0.28 11.63 -5.66
C GLY A 112 -1.74 11.23 -5.46
N LEU A 113 -2.61 12.18 -5.10
CA LEU A 113 -4.05 11.94 -4.91
C LEU A 113 -4.73 11.55 -6.23
N GLU A 114 -4.39 12.22 -7.33
CA GLU A 114 -4.87 11.88 -8.67
C GLU A 114 -4.43 10.48 -9.09
N LEU A 115 -3.15 10.14 -8.86
CA LEU A 115 -2.61 8.82 -9.16
C LEU A 115 -3.33 7.71 -8.39
N VAL A 116 -3.52 7.88 -7.07
CA VAL A 116 -4.17 6.83 -6.27
C VAL A 116 -5.67 6.72 -6.54
N ALA A 117 -6.34 7.81 -6.91
CA ALA A 117 -7.73 7.79 -7.34
C ALA A 117 -7.88 7.05 -8.67
N LEU A 118 -7.00 7.31 -9.65
CA LEU A 118 -6.95 6.58 -10.92
C LEU A 118 -6.62 5.11 -10.68
N ARG A 119 -5.59 4.82 -9.87
CA ARG A 119 -5.20 3.45 -9.52
C ARG A 119 -6.35 2.68 -8.90
N GLY A 120 -7.01 3.25 -7.90
CA GLY A 120 -8.16 2.63 -7.23
C GLY A 120 -9.30 2.34 -8.19
N LYS A 121 -9.64 3.29 -9.05
CA LYS A 121 -10.67 3.12 -10.09
C LYS A 121 -10.29 2.03 -11.10
N ALA A 122 -9.06 2.04 -11.59
CA ALA A 122 -8.59 1.06 -12.56
C ALA A 122 -8.56 -0.36 -11.97
N MET A 123 -8.12 -0.50 -10.71
CA MET A 123 -8.13 -1.78 -9.98
C MET A 123 -9.55 -2.26 -9.69
N GLN A 124 -10.48 -1.35 -9.34
CA GLN A 124 -11.90 -1.69 -9.17
C GLN A 124 -12.50 -2.19 -10.46
N ASP A 125 -12.24 -1.52 -11.58
CA ASP A 125 -12.74 -1.92 -12.90
C ASP A 125 -12.22 -3.32 -13.30
N ALA A 126 -10.92 -3.57 -13.09
CA ALA A 126 -10.31 -4.88 -13.35
C ALA A 126 -10.89 -5.98 -12.45
N ALA A 127 -11.14 -5.66 -11.16
CA ALA A 127 -11.69 -6.60 -10.19
C ALA A 127 -13.12 -7.06 -10.54
N VAL A 128 -13.96 -6.16 -11.07
CA VAL A 128 -15.34 -6.52 -11.46
C VAL A 128 -15.44 -7.15 -12.83
N ALA A 129 -14.39 -7.03 -13.67
CA ALA A 129 -14.38 -7.59 -15.01
C ALA A 129 -14.24 -9.12 -15.01
N VAL A 130 -13.60 -9.70 -14.00
CA VAL A 130 -13.37 -11.15 -13.87
C VAL A 130 -13.73 -11.58 -12.45
N PRO A 131 -14.61 -12.58 -12.27
CA PRO A 131 -14.87 -13.16 -10.95
C PRO A 131 -13.57 -13.68 -10.31
N SER A 132 -13.14 -13.00 -9.26
CA SER A 132 -11.83 -13.22 -8.67
C SER A 132 -11.83 -12.83 -7.19
N GLY A 133 -10.76 -13.13 -6.46
CA GLY A 133 -10.69 -12.84 -5.03
C GLY A 133 -9.31 -13.10 -4.45
N MET A 134 -9.25 -13.06 -3.12
CA MET A 134 -8.02 -13.31 -2.37
C MET A 134 -8.29 -14.28 -1.21
N VAL A 135 -7.25 -15.02 -0.84
CA VAL A 135 -7.27 -16.00 0.26
C VAL A 135 -6.10 -15.73 1.18
N ALA A 136 -6.37 -15.49 2.46
CA ALA A 136 -5.35 -15.40 3.48
C ALA A 136 -4.93 -16.80 3.95
N LEU A 137 -3.65 -17.09 3.93
CA LEU A 137 -3.03 -18.26 4.53
C LEU A 137 -2.38 -17.86 5.86
N ILE A 138 -2.75 -18.56 6.93
CA ILE A 138 -2.24 -18.34 8.27
C ILE A 138 -1.32 -19.49 8.66
N GLY A 139 -0.09 -19.18 9.04
CA GLY A 139 0.97 -20.12 9.37
C GLY A 139 1.83 -20.53 8.18
N ALA A 140 1.53 -20.05 6.97
CA ALA A 140 2.24 -20.41 5.76
C ALA A 140 3.49 -19.55 5.54
N ASP A 141 4.57 -20.17 5.10
CA ASP A 141 5.73 -19.54 4.48
C ASP A 141 5.61 -19.42 2.95
N ARG A 142 6.64 -18.93 2.27
CA ARG A 142 6.66 -18.79 0.80
C ARG A 142 6.51 -20.13 0.09
N ALA A 143 7.25 -21.15 0.53
CA ALA A 143 7.23 -22.46 -0.10
C ALA A 143 5.87 -23.14 0.06
N GLN A 144 5.26 -23.00 1.23
CA GLN A 144 3.92 -23.52 1.49
C GLN A 144 2.85 -22.80 0.68
N ALA A 145 2.96 -21.48 0.50
CA ALA A 145 2.04 -20.72 -0.34
C ALA A 145 2.15 -21.14 -1.81
N GLU A 146 3.37 -21.35 -2.33
CA GLU A 146 3.58 -21.90 -3.67
C GLU A 146 3.04 -23.33 -3.79
N ALA A 147 3.23 -24.19 -2.79
CA ALA A 147 2.71 -25.55 -2.79
C ALA A 147 1.17 -25.58 -2.86
N VAL A 148 0.47 -24.63 -2.19
CA VAL A 148 -0.99 -24.47 -2.34
C VAL A 148 -1.33 -24.10 -3.79
N CYS A 149 -0.61 -23.15 -4.39
CA CYS A 149 -0.85 -22.78 -5.78
C CYS A 149 -0.62 -23.94 -6.74
N GLU A 150 0.44 -24.72 -6.53
CA GLU A 150 0.76 -25.91 -7.34
C GLU A 150 -0.28 -27.03 -7.18
N ALA A 151 -0.77 -27.26 -5.97
CA ALA A 151 -1.82 -28.24 -5.72
C ALA A 151 -3.14 -27.89 -6.44
N VAL A 152 -3.40 -26.60 -6.67
CA VAL A 152 -4.61 -26.12 -7.34
C VAL A 152 -4.49 -26.09 -8.86
N LEU A 153 -3.40 -25.57 -9.39
CA LEU A 153 -3.23 -25.24 -10.82
C LEU A 153 -2.13 -26.06 -11.52
N GLY A 154 -1.45 -26.95 -10.81
CA GLY A 154 -0.27 -27.63 -11.32
C GLY A 154 0.99 -26.75 -11.32
N THR A 155 2.01 -27.17 -12.07
CA THR A 155 3.28 -26.42 -12.15
C THR A 155 3.10 -25.04 -12.77
N LYS A 156 4.11 -24.18 -12.62
CA LYS A 156 4.07 -22.80 -13.13
C LYS A 156 3.81 -22.75 -14.65
N GLU A 157 4.32 -23.72 -15.38
CA GLU A 157 4.12 -23.88 -16.81
C GLU A 157 2.67 -24.25 -17.15
N ALA A 158 2.04 -25.14 -16.36
CA ALA A 158 0.65 -25.55 -16.54
C ALA A 158 -0.35 -24.43 -16.21
N ARG A 159 -0.02 -23.55 -15.22
CA ARG A 159 -0.85 -22.40 -14.84
C ARG A 159 -1.08 -21.45 -16.02
N ASN A 160 -0.03 -21.18 -16.80
CA ASN A 160 -0.09 -20.27 -17.94
C ASN A 160 -0.98 -20.77 -19.09
N ALA A 161 -1.22 -22.09 -19.17
CA ALA A 161 -2.01 -22.70 -20.22
C ALA A 161 -3.53 -22.77 -19.91
N ALA A 162 -3.91 -22.70 -18.64
CA ALA A 162 -5.26 -23.00 -18.18
C ALA A 162 -6.22 -21.80 -18.14
N GLY A 163 -5.75 -20.56 -18.35
CA GLY A 163 -6.56 -19.34 -18.22
C GLY A 163 -7.01 -19.03 -16.77
N GLU A 164 -6.68 -19.89 -15.80
CA GLU A 164 -6.90 -19.65 -14.39
C GLU A 164 -5.66 -19.02 -13.73
N VAL A 165 -5.90 -18.20 -12.75
CA VAL A 165 -4.84 -17.49 -12.00
C VAL A 165 -4.96 -17.86 -10.53
N LEU A 166 -3.83 -18.23 -9.91
CA LEU A 166 -3.65 -18.27 -8.46
C LEU A 166 -2.16 -18.06 -8.17
N VAL A 167 -1.85 -16.96 -7.51
CA VAL A 167 -0.47 -16.56 -7.21
C VAL A 167 -0.36 -16.04 -5.78
N PRO A 168 0.80 -16.16 -5.12
CA PRO A 168 1.08 -15.37 -3.93
C PRO A 168 1.05 -13.87 -4.28
N ALA A 169 0.29 -13.10 -3.51
CA ALA A 169 0.04 -11.68 -3.76
C ALA A 169 0.60 -10.76 -2.67
N ASN A 170 0.64 -11.23 -1.41
CA ASN A 170 1.24 -10.48 -0.32
C ASN A 170 2.01 -11.42 0.62
N PHE A 171 3.23 -11.03 0.90
CA PHE A 171 4.03 -11.57 2.00
C PHE A 171 4.05 -10.53 3.13
N ASN A 172 2.99 -10.59 3.96
CA ASN A 172 2.72 -9.52 4.95
C ASN A 172 3.60 -9.63 6.19
N ALA A 173 3.84 -10.85 6.68
CA ALA A 173 4.69 -11.13 7.83
C ALA A 173 5.01 -12.64 7.85
N PRO A 174 5.98 -13.10 8.65
CA PRO A 174 6.19 -14.53 8.88
C PRO A 174 4.89 -15.22 9.29
N GLY A 175 4.51 -16.27 8.55
CA GLY A 175 3.27 -17.00 8.75
C GLY A 175 1.99 -16.26 8.27
N GLN A 176 2.10 -15.23 7.45
CA GLN A 176 0.95 -14.53 6.89
C GLN A 176 1.18 -14.19 5.42
N VAL A 177 0.65 -15.04 4.55
CA VAL A 177 0.69 -14.88 3.09
C VAL A 177 -0.74 -14.75 2.56
N VAL A 178 -0.92 -13.97 1.51
CA VAL A 178 -2.20 -13.84 0.81
C VAL A 178 -2.02 -14.33 -0.62
N LEU A 179 -2.94 -15.18 -1.06
CA LEU A 179 -3.04 -15.61 -2.46
C LEU A 179 -4.09 -14.76 -3.18
N SER A 180 -3.88 -14.55 -4.48
CA SER A 180 -4.80 -13.84 -5.38
C SER A 180 -5.09 -14.70 -6.59
N GLY A 181 -6.36 -14.78 -7.02
CA GLY A 181 -6.68 -15.59 -8.19
C GLY A 181 -8.14 -15.51 -8.64
N THR A 182 -8.48 -16.31 -9.66
CA THR A 182 -9.86 -16.49 -10.08
C THR A 182 -10.70 -17.07 -8.94
N ALA A 183 -12.00 -16.79 -8.93
CA ALA A 183 -12.88 -17.22 -7.84
C ALA A 183 -12.84 -18.74 -7.61
N SER A 184 -12.88 -19.53 -8.71
CA SER A 184 -12.80 -21.00 -8.65
C SER A 184 -11.46 -21.49 -8.09
N ALA A 185 -10.35 -20.84 -8.47
CA ALA A 185 -9.02 -21.17 -7.95
C ALA A 185 -8.88 -20.83 -6.46
N CYS A 186 -9.46 -19.70 -6.03
CA CYS A 186 -9.52 -19.33 -4.61
C CYS A 186 -10.34 -20.34 -3.78
N ASP A 187 -11.44 -20.87 -4.30
CA ASP A 187 -12.22 -21.90 -3.62
C ASP A 187 -11.40 -23.18 -3.41
N ARG A 188 -10.73 -23.65 -4.47
CA ARG A 188 -9.84 -24.82 -4.38
C ARG A 188 -8.61 -24.56 -3.50
N ALA A 189 -8.11 -23.31 -3.44
CA ALA A 189 -6.99 -22.95 -2.58
C ALA A 189 -7.30 -23.15 -1.08
N VAL A 190 -8.52 -22.82 -0.66
CA VAL A 190 -8.94 -23.05 0.74
C VAL A 190 -8.94 -24.56 1.07
N GLU A 191 -9.43 -25.41 0.16
CA GLU A 191 -9.43 -26.86 0.34
C GLU A 191 -8.02 -27.45 0.32
N ALA A 192 -7.19 -27.01 -0.65
CA ALA A 192 -5.79 -27.46 -0.77
C ALA A 192 -4.95 -27.07 0.45
N ALA A 193 -5.12 -25.84 0.96
CA ALA A 193 -4.46 -25.39 2.18
C ALA A 193 -4.83 -26.29 3.38
N GLY A 194 -6.11 -26.64 3.53
CA GLY A 194 -6.57 -27.57 4.58
C GLY A 194 -5.89 -28.94 4.49
N LYS A 195 -5.75 -29.50 3.28
CA LYS A 195 -5.03 -30.76 3.04
C LYS A 195 -3.54 -30.70 3.38
N LEU A 196 -2.95 -29.50 3.27
CA LEU A 196 -1.56 -29.23 3.64
C LEU A 196 -1.39 -28.81 5.11
N GLY A 197 -2.44 -28.88 5.92
CA GLY A 197 -2.42 -28.53 7.34
C GLY A 197 -2.37 -27.03 7.62
N LEU A 198 -2.68 -26.20 6.62
CA LEU A 198 -2.70 -24.73 6.74
C LEU A 198 -4.12 -24.23 6.99
N ARG A 199 -4.24 -23.11 7.70
CA ARG A 199 -5.51 -22.38 7.83
C ARG A 199 -5.64 -21.37 6.71
N ALA A 200 -6.77 -21.38 6.02
CA ALA A 200 -7.06 -20.46 4.93
C ALA A 200 -8.45 -19.85 5.09
N SER A 201 -8.60 -18.59 4.68
CA SER A 201 -9.89 -17.91 4.64
C SER A 201 -9.96 -16.94 3.46
N LYS A 202 -11.11 -16.89 2.80
CA LYS A 202 -11.37 -15.85 1.79
C LYS A 202 -11.41 -14.47 2.42
N LEU A 203 -10.87 -13.49 1.72
CA LEU A 203 -10.95 -12.09 2.11
C LEU A 203 -12.15 -11.41 1.46
N ALA A 204 -12.78 -10.48 2.18
CA ALA A 204 -13.87 -9.65 1.67
C ALA A 204 -13.30 -8.49 0.82
N VAL A 205 -12.78 -8.82 -0.37
CA VAL A 205 -12.20 -7.87 -1.32
C VAL A 205 -12.87 -7.98 -2.68
N ALA A 206 -12.78 -6.92 -3.49
CA ALA A 206 -13.46 -6.84 -4.78
C ALA A 206 -12.89 -7.78 -5.85
N GLY A 207 -11.61 -8.19 -5.72
CA GLY A 207 -10.97 -9.02 -6.74
C GLY A 207 -9.55 -9.43 -6.41
N ALA A 208 -8.87 -10.01 -7.40
CA ALA A 208 -7.53 -10.57 -7.27
C ALA A 208 -6.45 -9.50 -7.45
N PHE A 209 -6.25 -8.66 -6.44
CA PHE A 209 -5.19 -7.65 -6.44
C PHE A 209 -3.80 -8.30 -6.42
N HIS A 210 -2.81 -7.60 -6.97
CA HIS A 210 -1.41 -8.06 -7.04
C HIS A 210 -1.25 -9.40 -7.79
N SER A 211 -2.00 -9.54 -8.88
CA SER A 211 -1.99 -10.72 -9.74
C SER A 211 -2.02 -10.31 -11.22
N PRO A 212 -1.74 -11.22 -12.17
CA PRO A 212 -1.86 -10.95 -13.60
C PRO A 212 -3.23 -10.38 -14.03
N LEU A 213 -4.30 -10.63 -13.27
CA LEU A 213 -5.64 -10.07 -13.54
C LEU A 213 -5.70 -8.54 -13.41
N MET A 214 -4.70 -7.91 -12.78
CA MET A 214 -4.59 -6.45 -12.69
C MET A 214 -3.84 -5.81 -13.86
N ALA A 215 -3.39 -6.56 -14.87
CA ALA A 215 -2.67 -6.00 -16.01
C ALA A 215 -3.42 -4.85 -16.73
N PRO A 216 -4.75 -4.88 -16.91
CA PRO A 216 -5.48 -3.75 -17.51
C PRO A 216 -5.42 -2.48 -16.64
N ALA A 217 -5.36 -2.62 -15.32
CA ALA A 217 -5.17 -1.49 -14.40
C ALA A 217 -3.74 -0.94 -14.49
N GLY A 218 -2.74 -1.82 -14.62
CA GLY A 218 -1.34 -1.44 -14.83
C GLY A 218 -1.14 -0.56 -16.06
N GLU A 219 -1.79 -0.88 -17.18
CA GLU A 219 -1.68 -0.08 -18.40
C GLU A 219 -2.27 1.33 -18.24
N LYS A 220 -3.43 1.47 -17.58
CA LYS A 220 -4.02 2.79 -17.28
C LYS A 220 -3.11 3.60 -16.36
N LEU A 221 -2.52 2.95 -15.35
CA LEU A 221 -1.60 3.59 -14.40
C LEU A 221 -0.30 4.02 -15.10
N ARG A 222 0.26 3.22 -15.99
CA ARG A 222 1.46 3.55 -16.76
C ARG A 222 1.29 4.89 -17.50
N VAL A 223 0.19 5.05 -18.23
CA VAL A 223 -0.11 6.29 -18.95
C VAL A 223 -0.21 7.50 -18.01
N ALA A 224 -0.78 7.34 -16.82
CA ALA A 224 -0.87 8.41 -15.84
C ALA A 224 0.51 8.76 -15.26
N LEU A 225 1.31 7.75 -14.91
CA LEU A 225 2.66 7.95 -14.35
C LEU A 225 3.61 8.64 -15.35
N GLU A 226 3.49 8.38 -16.65
CA GLU A 226 4.27 9.08 -17.67
C GLU A 226 4.02 10.59 -17.71
N ARG A 227 2.79 11.00 -17.39
CA ARG A 227 2.36 12.42 -17.38
C ARG A 227 2.59 13.11 -16.04
N THR A 228 2.77 12.34 -14.98
CA THR A 228 2.95 12.88 -13.63
C THR A 228 4.40 13.35 -13.45
N PRO A 229 4.62 14.59 -12.98
CA PRO A 229 5.94 15.06 -12.60
C PRO A 229 6.45 14.26 -11.39
N ILE A 230 7.46 13.44 -11.61
CA ILE A 230 8.11 12.66 -10.55
C ILE A 230 9.56 13.11 -10.39
N ARG A 231 10.04 13.19 -9.15
CA ARG A 231 11.42 13.54 -8.78
C ARG A 231 12.05 12.38 -8.01
N GLU A 232 13.36 12.41 -7.88
CA GLU A 232 14.07 11.46 -6.99
C GLU A 232 13.66 11.69 -5.53
N PRO A 233 13.50 10.61 -4.75
CA PRO A 233 13.16 10.69 -3.33
C PRO A 233 14.31 11.33 -2.52
N ARG A 234 13.98 12.10 -1.50
CA ARG A 234 14.92 12.76 -0.59
C ARG A 234 15.34 11.91 0.61
N CYS A 235 14.68 10.78 0.81
CA CYS A 235 15.00 9.79 1.83
C CYS A 235 14.87 8.39 1.23
N VAL A 236 15.26 7.39 1.97
CA VAL A 236 15.08 5.99 1.55
C VAL A 236 13.58 5.69 1.40
N VAL A 237 13.19 5.11 0.28
CA VAL A 237 11.82 4.62 0.06
C VAL A 237 11.87 3.14 -0.29
N MET A 238 11.01 2.36 0.34
CA MET A 238 10.89 0.92 0.08
C MET A 238 10.04 0.66 -1.15
N SER A 239 10.44 -0.31 -1.96
CA SER A 239 9.65 -0.81 -3.09
C SER A 239 9.04 -2.16 -2.75
N ASN A 240 7.72 -2.25 -2.76
CA ASN A 240 7.01 -3.48 -2.45
C ASN A 240 7.34 -4.63 -3.42
N VAL A 241 7.75 -4.33 -4.65
CA VAL A 241 8.16 -5.31 -5.65
C VAL A 241 9.55 -5.86 -5.35
N LEU A 242 10.46 -5.00 -4.89
CA LEU A 242 11.84 -5.38 -4.64
C LEU A 242 12.05 -5.98 -3.23
N GLY A 243 11.15 -5.70 -2.27
CA GLY A 243 11.34 -6.05 -0.86
C GLY A 243 12.55 -5.36 -0.21
N ARG A 244 12.93 -4.20 -0.77
CA ARG A 244 14.07 -3.37 -0.34
C ARG A 244 13.95 -1.95 -0.89
N ALA A 245 14.87 -1.08 -0.50
CA ALA A 245 14.89 0.29 -1.00
C ALA A 245 15.02 0.38 -2.53
N TYR A 246 14.38 1.38 -3.14
CA TYR A 246 14.47 1.67 -4.58
C TYR A 246 15.92 1.82 -5.06
N GLY A 247 16.78 2.47 -4.28
CA GLY A 247 18.20 2.66 -4.58
C GLY A 247 19.11 1.47 -4.21
N GLY A 248 18.56 0.39 -3.65
CA GLY A 248 19.34 -0.77 -3.17
C GLY A 248 19.94 -0.52 -1.79
N GLU A 249 21.17 -0.06 -1.69
CA GLU A 249 21.83 0.27 -0.42
C GLU A 249 21.33 1.61 0.14
N ALA A 250 21.34 1.76 1.46
CA ALA A 250 20.94 3.00 2.13
C ALA A 250 21.84 4.17 1.68
N GLY A 251 21.22 5.19 1.08
CA GLY A 251 21.93 6.36 0.56
C GLY A 251 22.39 6.25 -0.90
N SER A 252 22.20 5.11 -1.57
CA SER A 252 22.46 4.97 -3.00
C SER A 252 21.39 5.70 -3.82
N ARG A 253 21.83 6.29 -4.95
CA ARG A 253 20.88 6.83 -5.94
C ARG A 253 20.17 5.67 -6.64
N ILE A 254 18.93 5.90 -7.03
CA ILE A 254 18.18 4.98 -7.88
C ILE A 254 18.88 4.92 -9.25
N GLY A 255 19.35 3.74 -9.68
CA GLY A 255 20.20 3.59 -10.88
C GLY A 255 19.65 4.30 -12.12
N ASP A 256 18.42 3.98 -12.54
CA ASP A 256 17.74 4.62 -13.67
C ASP A 256 16.78 5.74 -13.24
N GLY A 257 16.96 6.28 -12.02
CA GLY A 257 16.25 7.44 -11.48
C GLY A 257 14.73 7.26 -11.46
N VAL A 258 14.06 8.32 -11.84
CA VAL A 258 12.60 8.44 -11.83
C VAL A 258 11.90 7.39 -12.71
N GLN A 259 12.53 6.96 -13.80
CA GLN A 259 11.92 5.96 -14.69
C GLN A 259 11.73 4.62 -13.98
N ARG A 260 12.69 4.21 -13.16
CA ARG A 260 12.56 2.97 -12.37
C ARG A 260 11.42 3.03 -11.34
N ILE A 261 11.15 4.20 -10.77
CA ILE A 261 9.97 4.40 -9.89
C ILE A 261 8.68 4.13 -10.66
N ARG A 262 8.54 4.69 -11.88
CA ARG A 262 7.35 4.49 -12.71
C ARG A 262 7.13 3.01 -13.05
N GLU A 263 8.18 2.34 -13.48
CA GLU A 263 8.13 0.91 -13.84
C GLU A 263 7.71 0.04 -12.66
N LEU A 264 8.33 0.24 -11.49
CA LEU A 264 8.03 -0.55 -10.30
C LEU A 264 6.63 -0.28 -9.75
N LEU A 265 6.10 0.95 -9.85
CA LEU A 265 4.72 1.25 -9.48
C LEU A 265 3.70 0.57 -10.41
N VAL A 266 4.01 0.42 -11.70
CA VAL A 266 3.16 -0.35 -12.62
C VAL A 266 3.28 -1.85 -12.32
N GLU A 267 4.49 -2.36 -12.17
CA GLU A 267 4.78 -3.75 -11.85
C GLU A 267 4.13 -4.20 -10.55
N GLN A 268 4.03 -3.31 -9.55
CA GLN A 268 3.41 -3.57 -8.25
C GLN A 268 1.97 -4.09 -8.38
N LEU A 269 1.21 -3.67 -9.40
CA LEU A 269 -0.18 -4.10 -9.55
C LEU A 269 -0.32 -5.58 -9.89
N THR A 270 0.70 -6.17 -10.54
CA THR A 270 0.69 -7.55 -11.01
C THR A 270 1.70 -8.45 -10.29
N SER A 271 2.46 -7.89 -9.35
CA SER A 271 3.51 -8.57 -8.60
C SER A 271 3.18 -8.67 -7.11
N PRO A 272 3.77 -9.63 -6.39
CA PRO A 272 3.61 -9.73 -4.95
C PRO A 272 4.10 -8.49 -4.20
N VAL A 273 3.39 -8.11 -3.15
CA VAL A 273 3.83 -7.12 -2.17
C VAL A 273 4.74 -7.81 -1.15
N LEU A 274 6.02 -7.46 -1.12
CA LEU A 274 7.04 -8.04 -0.26
C LEU A 274 7.20 -7.25 1.06
N TRP A 275 6.06 -7.00 1.76
CA TRP A 275 6.04 -6.14 2.95
C TRP A 275 6.91 -6.66 4.09
N SER A 276 6.95 -7.97 4.28
CA SER A 276 7.81 -8.58 5.31
C SER A 276 9.29 -8.29 5.05
N ASP A 277 9.71 -8.35 3.77
CA ASP A 277 11.09 -8.10 3.38
C ASP A 277 11.41 -6.59 3.48
N ASP A 278 10.47 -5.71 3.06
CA ASP A 278 10.58 -4.26 3.24
C ASP A 278 10.86 -3.89 4.70
N CYS A 279 10.06 -4.44 5.63
CA CYS A 279 10.24 -4.19 7.06
C CYS A 279 11.52 -4.77 7.62
N ALA A 280 11.91 -5.98 7.22
CA ALA A 280 13.16 -6.60 7.65
C ALA A 280 14.35 -5.75 7.20
N TRP A 281 14.35 -5.32 5.93
CA TRP A 281 15.39 -4.44 5.40
C TRP A 281 15.50 -3.11 6.18
N LEU A 282 14.34 -2.48 6.50
CA LEU A 282 14.30 -1.23 7.27
C LEU A 282 14.90 -1.42 8.67
N VAL A 283 14.55 -2.51 9.36
CA VAL A 283 15.05 -2.80 10.71
C VAL A 283 16.56 -2.97 10.71
N GLU A 284 17.12 -3.59 9.68
CA GLU A 284 18.56 -3.83 9.55
C GLU A 284 19.37 -2.60 9.13
N ASN A 285 18.79 -1.75 8.26
CA ASN A 285 19.55 -0.71 7.55
C ASN A 285 19.24 0.73 8.00
N VAL A 286 18.15 0.95 8.74
CA VAL A 286 17.71 2.30 9.12
C VAL A 286 17.60 2.43 10.64
N LYS A 287 18.21 3.48 11.18
CA LYS A 287 18.11 3.81 12.60
C LYS A 287 17.11 4.94 12.82
N GLY A 288 16.28 4.83 13.85
CA GLY A 288 15.31 5.84 14.23
C GLY A 288 14.05 5.26 14.85
N GLU A 289 13.10 6.12 15.16
CA GLU A 289 11.77 5.73 15.60
C GLU A 289 10.91 5.36 14.40
N PHE A 290 10.14 4.29 14.52
CA PHE A 290 9.17 3.88 13.50
C PHE A 290 7.79 4.45 13.84
N HIS A 291 7.17 5.09 12.86
CA HIS A 291 5.86 5.71 13.00
C HIS A 291 4.89 5.14 11.97
N GLU A 292 3.71 4.70 12.42
CA GLU A 292 2.59 4.35 11.53
C GLU A 292 1.58 5.49 11.52
N LEU A 293 1.32 6.03 10.34
CA LEU A 293 0.34 7.09 10.14
C LEU A 293 -1.09 6.52 10.11
N ALA A 294 -2.07 7.36 10.45
CA ALA A 294 -3.48 7.02 10.29
C ALA A 294 -3.80 6.65 8.81
N PRO A 295 -4.82 5.83 8.54
CA PRO A 295 -5.75 5.26 9.51
C PRO A 295 -5.33 3.87 10.01
N GLY A 296 -5.69 3.57 11.23
CA GLY A 296 -5.58 2.23 11.81
C GLY A 296 -4.20 1.90 12.37
N LYS A 297 -3.96 0.60 12.60
CA LYS A 297 -2.75 0.06 13.23
C LYS A 297 -2.34 -1.32 12.67
N VAL A 298 -2.62 -1.50 11.39
CA VAL A 298 -2.34 -2.76 10.69
C VAL A 298 -0.84 -3.00 10.60
N LEU A 299 -0.06 -1.96 10.22
CA LEU A 299 1.38 -2.09 10.02
C LEU A 299 2.11 -2.31 11.34
N THR A 300 1.66 -1.68 12.44
CA THR A 300 2.14 -1.98 13.81
C THR A 300 1.94 -3.46 14.15
N GLY A 301 0.78 -4.01 13.79
CA GLY A 301 0.48 -5.43 14.00
C GLY A 301 1.39 -6.37 13.20
N LEU A 302 1.69 -6.01 11.95
CA LEU A 302 2.60 -6.75 11.08
C LEU A 302 4.06 -6.65 11.58
N MET A 303 4.52 -5.45 11.94
CA MET A 303 5.87 -5.23 12.45
C MET A 303 6.15 -6.08 13.69
N ARG A 304 5.20 -6.22 14.61
CA ARG A 304 5.36 -7.09 15.80
C ARG A 304 5.62 -8.56 15.46
N ARG A 305 5.18 -9.02 14.28
CA ARG A 305 5.44 -10.39 13.79
C ARG A 305 6.78 -10.48 13.07
N ILE A 306 7.22 -9.40 12.43
CA ILE A 306 8.48 -9.33 11.67
C ILE A 306 9.65 -9.10 12.63
N SER A 307 9.53 -8.11 13.51
CA SER A 307 10.54 -7.78 14.51
C SER A 307 9.88 -7.39 15.83
N ARG A 308 9.98 -8.27 16.84
CA ARG A 308 9.39 -8.06 18.17
C ARG A 308 10.05 -6.91 18.95
N GLU A 309 11.32 -6.66 18.66
CA GLU A 309 12.12 -5.62 19.33
C GLU A 309 11.80 -4.22 18.77
N THR A 310 11.30 -4.13 17.53
CA THR A 310 11.01 -2.87 16.88
C THR A 310 9.66 -2.31 17.35
N LYS A 311 9.74 -1.18 18.07
CA LYS A 311 8.55 -0.45 18.51
C LYS A 311 8.08 0.48 17.39
N VAL A 312 6.77 0.48 17.13
CA VAL A 312 6.11 1.41 16.20
C VAL A 312 5.20 2.33 16.99
N VAL A 313 5.40 3.63 16.86
CA VAL A 313 4.50 4.65 17.38
C VAL A 313 3.33 4.78 16.41
N ASN A 314 2.15 4.43 16.87
CA ASN A 314 0.95 4.49 16.04
C ASN A 314 0.23 5.83 16.21
N HIS A 315 -0.22 6.41 15.09
CA HIS A 315 -0.90 7.71 15.02
C HIS A 315 -2.33 7.60 14.47
N ASP A 316 -3.05 6.53 14.80
CA ASP A 316 -4.45 6.40 14.36
C ASP A 316 -5.34 7.55 14.87
N VAL A 317 -5.05 8.04 16.06
CA VAL A 317 -5.68 9.21 16.66
C VAL A 317 -4.63 10.22 17.15
N PRO A 318 -4.99 11.51 17.25
CA PRO A 318 -4.12 12.52 17.87
C PRO A 318 -3.77 12.14 19.32
N SER A 319 -2.50 12.29 19.69
CA SER A 319 -1.99 12.04 21.04
C SER A 319 -1.61 13.34 21.72
#